data_76c7d7782982ca6ff747fc17ac649d9b
#
_entry.id   76c7d7782982ca6ff747fc17ac649d9b
#
_cell.length_a   1.000
_cell.length_b   1.000
_cell.length_c   1.000
_cell.angle_alpha   90.00
_cell.angle_beta   90.00
_cell.angle_gamma   90.00
#
_symmetry.space_group_name_H-M   'P 1'
#
loop_
_entity.id
_entity.type
_entity.pdbx_description
1 polymer ?
#
loop_
_entity_poly.entity_id
_entity_poly.type
_entity_poly.pdbx_seq_one_letter_code
_entity_poly.pdbx_strand_id
1 'polypeptide(L)'
;MKVFIAGGTGAIGRPLTAQLLARGHTVAVLTRSAEKANALVEQGVEPLIADVFDANAVKDVVRHAAPEVVIEQLTALPRTYTREALAATGALNNRLRSEGGANVLAAAAAAGVRRYLRQSIAFWAVPGAGLADEETPLAFDASPAVAADARFVTELERRLLGEAKIEGIAMRYGFFYGPGTWFRADGDVGEQVRQQQFPIIGEGEGVASWLHIEDAAIATAAAAELGNRGVYLIADDQPLPRSEWLPTFARWVGAPPPPHISVEDALRTEGGADAVFYGTQMRGVSNAKAKRELNFHPRKLEWLDAA
;
A
#
# COMPACT_ATOMS: atom_id res chain seq x y z
N MET A 1 9.32 18.52 12.49
CA MET A 1 7.84 18.44 12.56
C MET A 1 7.44 17.38 13.57
N LYS A 2 6.28 17.53 14.19
CA LYS A 2 5.63 16.45 14.94
C LYS A 2 4.70 15.66 14.00
N VAL A 3 4.93 14.37 13.89
CA VAL A 3 4.19 13.47 12.98
C VAL A 3 3.42 12.43 13.79
N PHE A 4 2.12 12.29 13.54
CA PHE A 4 1.28 11.26 14.11
C PHE A 4 1.05 10.16 13.08
N ILE A 5 1.23 8.89 13.46
CA ILE A 5 1.05 7.74 12.57
C ILE A 5 -0.03 6.81 13.12
N ALA A 6 -1.12 6.64 12.38
CA ALA A 6 -2.07 5.55 12.56
C ALA A 6 -1.63 4.35 11.72
N GLY A 7 -1.27 3.23 12.36
CA GLY A 7 -0.71 2.06 11.68
C GLY A 7 0.83 1.97 11.71
N GLY A 8 1.49 2.75 12.58
CA GLY A 8 2.95 2.80 12.69
C GLY A 8 3.64 1.49 13.09
N THR A 9 2.91 0.48 13.57
CA THR A 9 3.45 -0.85 13.89
C THR A 9 3.33 -1.87 12.76
N GLY A 10 2.76 -1.47 11.60
CA GLY A 10 2.59 -2.30 10.41
C GLY A 10 3.86 -2.43 9.56
N ALA A 11 3.72 -3.10 8.40
CA ALA A 11 4.84 -3.36 7.49
C ALA A 11 5.52 -2.06 7.00
N ILE A 12 4.73 -1.08 6.52
CA ILE A 12 5.25 0.24 6.15
C ILE A 12 5.55 1.08 7.40
N GLY A 13 4.71 1.01 8.41
CA GLY A 13 4.78 1.88 9.59
C GLY A 13 6.10 1.81 10.34
N ARG A 14 6.69 0.62 10.46
CA ARG A 14 7.99 0.43 11.14
C ARG A 14 9.14 1.14 10.42
N PRO A 15 9.44 0.85 9.14
CA PRO A 15 10.49 1.57 8.43
C PRO A 15 10.16 3.06 8.28
N LEU A 16 8.91 3.47 8.15
CA LEU A 16 8.50 4.87 8.09
C LEU A 16 8.83 5.61 9.40
N THR A 17 8.53 5.00 10.53
CA THR A 17 8.88 5.55 11.85
C THR A 17 10.39 5.77 11.97
N ALA A 18 11.20 4.79 11.58
CA ALA A 18 12.66 4.90 11.58
C ALA A 18 13.15 6.02 10.63
N GLN A 19 12.59 6.13 9.43
CA GLN A 19 12.92 7.19 8.47
C GLN A 19 12.61 8.58 9.01
N LEU A 20 11.46 8.77 9.66
CA LEU A 20 11.07 10.08 10.22
C LEU A 20 11.95 10.47 11.40
N LEU A 21 12.28 9.53 12.28
CA LEU A 21 13.21 9.78 13.39
C LEU A 21 14.61 10.16 12.88
N ALA A 22 15.13 9.42 11.89
CA ALA A 22 16.43 9.69 11.27
C ALA A 22 16.48 11.08 10.60
N ARG A 23 15.35 11.60 10.15
CA ARG A 23 15.21 12.96 9.60
C ARG A 23 15.00 14.04 10.69
N GLY A 24 15.05 13.68 11.98
CA GLY A 24 14.91 14.60 13.10
C GLY A 24 13.46 15.00 13.41
N HIS A 25 12.47 14.23 12.98
CA HIS A 25 11.09 14.46 13.35
C HIS A 25 10.75 13.82 14.70
N THR A 26 9.80 14.40 15.42
CA THR A 26 9.17 13.78 16.57
C THR A 26 8.00 12.94 16.10
N VAL A 27 7.94 11.68 16.51
CA VAL A 27 6.94 10.73 16.04
C VAL A 27 6.06 10.22 17.16
N ALA A 28 4.74 10.32 16.99
CA ALA A 28 3.73 9.71 17.85
C ALA A 28 3.00 8.61 17.05
N VAL A 29 2.79 7.44 17.66
CA VAL A 29 2.17 6.27 17.00
C VAL A 29 0.94 5.81 17.76
N LEU A 30 -0.19 5.73 17.05
CA LEU A 30 -1.42 5.12 17.56
C LEU A 30 -1.27 3.60 17.66
N THR A 31 -1.53 3.05 18.84
CA THR A 31 -1.55 1.60 19.07
C THR A 31 -2.68 1.21 20.03
N ARG A 32 -3.17 -0.04 19.94
CA ARG A 32 -4.11 -0.62 20.91
C ARG A 32 -3.39 -1.48 21.96
N SER A 33 -2.13 -1.81 21.74
CA SER A 33 -1.38 -2.77 22.53
C SER A 33 -0.40 -2.07 23.46
N ALA A 34 -0.52 -2.32 24.78
CA ALA A 34 0.45 -1.85 25.76
C ALA A 34 1.85 -2.44 25.53
N GLU A 35 1.93 -3.70 25.06
CA GLU A 35 3.20 -4.35 24.72
C GLU A 35 3.91 -3.60 23.56
N LYS A 36 3.16 -3.29 22.49
CA LYS A 36 3.71 -2.49 21.38
C LYS A 36 4.08 -1.08 21.79
N ALA A 37 3.37 -0.50 22.77
CA ALA A 37 3.69 0.82 23.31
C ALA A 37 5.08 0.85 23.95
N ASN A 38 5.45 -0.16 24.72
CA ASN A 38 6.78 -0.26 25.33
C ASN A 38 7.89 -0.32 24.27
N ALA A 39 7.71 -1.16 23.24
CA ALA A 39 8.66 -1.24 22.13
C ALA A 39 8.79 0.08 21.32
N LEU A 40 7.74 0.89 21.25
CA LEU A 40 7.80 2.21 20.62
C LEU A 40 8.60 3.20 21.47
N VAL A 41 8.44 3.18 22.79
CA VAL A 41 9.23 4.04 23.71
C VAL A 41 10.73 3.75 23.58
N GLU A 42 11.12 2.47 23.51
CA GLU A 42 12.51 2.07 23.31
C GLU A 42 13.12 2.59 22.00
N GLN A 43 12.28 2.88 20.99
CA GLN A 43 12.67 3.46 19.71
C GLN A 43 12.63 4.99 19.72
N GLY A 44 12.33 5.65 20.84
CA GLY A 44 12.19 7.11 20.93
C GLY A 44 10.88 7.66 20.33
N VAL A 45 9.84 6.81 20.24
CA VAL A 45 8.51 7.15 19.71
C VAL A 45 7.53 7.34 20.87
N GLU A 46 6.67 8.34 20.77
CA GLU A 46 5.55 8.55 21.70
C GLU A 46 4.40 7.58 21.38
N PRO A 47 4.10 6.57 22.21
CA PRO A 47 2.96 5.71 21.99
C PRO A 47 1.68 6.39 22.48
N LEU A 48 0.63 6.36 21.68
CA LEU A 48 -0.69 6.84 22.03
C LEU A 48 -1.67 5.67 22.00
N ILE A 49 -2.21 5.31 23.17
CA ILE A 49 -3.06 4.13 23.29
C ILE A 49 -4.52 4.52 23.10
N ALA A 50 -5.11 4.09 21.98
CA ALA A 50 -6.54 4.20 21.70
C ALA A 50 -6.99 3.18 20.67
N ASP A 51 -8.28 2.82 20.69
CA ASP A 51 -8.90 2.11 19.57
C ASP A 51 -9.29 3.12 18.48
N VAL A 52 -8.87 2.85 17.24
CA VAL A 52 -9.18 3.73 16.10
C VAL A 52 -10.68 3.81 15.81
N PHE A 53 -11.47 2.85 16.29
CA PHE A 53 -12.94 2.87 16.18
C PHE A 53 -13.63 3.70 17.26
N ASP A 54 -12.93 4.14 18.31
CA ASP A 54 -13.44 5.11 19.28
C ASP A 54 -13.07 6.53 18.84
N ALA A 55 -14.01 7.21 18.20
CA ALA A 55 -13.80 8.55 17.66
C ALA A 55 -13.38 9.58 18.74
N ASN A 56 -13.90 9.45 19.98
CA ASN A 56 -13.56 10.36 21.06
C ASN A 56 -12.12 10.11 21.56
N ALA A 57 -11.75 8.85 21.77
CA ALA A 57 -10.39 8.49 22.15
C ALA A 57 -9.37 8.93 21.07
N VAL A 58 -9.67 8.72 19.78
CA VAL A 58 -8.82 9.19 18.67
C VAL A 58 -8.69 10.70 18.67
N LYS A 59 -9.79 11.43 18.86
CA LYS A 59 -9.78 12.90 18.94
C LYS A 59 -8.91 13.39 20.10
N ASP A 60 -9.01 12.74 21.26
CA ASP A 60 -8.25 13.13 22.46
C ASP A 60 -6.74 12.88 22.27
N VAL A 61 -6.35 11.72 21.73
CA VAL A 61 -4.92 11.43 21.52
C VAL A 61 -4.30 12.28 20.38
N VAL A 62 -5.04 12.58 19.31
CA VAL A 62 -4.55 13.50 18.26
C VAL A 62 -4.42 14.92 18.80
N ARG A 63 -5.39 15.39 19.60
CA ARG A 63 -5.30 16.71 20.26
C ARG A 63 -4.10 16.76 21.23
N HIS A 64 -3.87 15.70 22.02
CA HIS A 64 -2.73 15.61 22.92
C HIS A 64 -1.40 15.64 22.16
N ALA A 65 -1.30 14.87 21.09
CA ALA A 65 -0.13 14.84 20.23
C ALA A 65 0.14 16.19 19.54
N ALA A 66 -0.90 16.98 19.25
CA ALA A 66 -0.80 18.23 18.48
C ALA A 66 0.12 18.15 17.27
N PRO A 67 -0.11 17.21 16.32
CA PRO A 67 0.81 16.97 15.22
C PRO A 67 0.64 18.02 14.11
N GLU A 68 1.72 18.31 13.39
CA GLU A 68 1.69 19.08 12.14
C GLU A 68 1.25 18.23 10.96
N VAL A 69 1.62 16.93 10.99
CA VAL A 69 1.35 15.96 9.93
C VAL A 69 0.75 14.70 10.52
N VAL A 70 -0.28 14.17 9.86
CA VAL A 70 -0.86 12.84 10.15
C VAL A 70 -0.61 11.91 8.98
N ILE A 71 -0.19 10.68 9.27
CA ILE A 71 0.02 9.62 8.27
C ILE A 71 -0.84 8.42 8.63
N GLU A 72 -1.75 8.03 7.74
CA GLU A 72 -2.64 6.88 7.90
C GLU A 72 -2.15 5.70 7.06
N GLN A 73 -1.75 4.62 7.74
CA GLN A 73 -1.32 3.34 7.19
C GLN A 73 -2.16 2.19 7.76
N LEU A 74 -3.45 2.44 7.97
CA LEU A 74 -4.38 1.49 8.59
C LEU A 74 -4.73 0.36 7.61
N THR A 75 -4.32 -0.85 7.93
CA THR A 75 -4.67 -2.07 7.20
C THR A 75 -4.78 -3.27 8.14
N ALA A 76 -5.51 -4.30 7.71
CA ALA A 76 -5.55 -5.61 8.31
C ALA A 76 -5.33 -6.66 7.22
N LEU A 77 -4.12 -6.69 6.65
CA LEU A 77 -3.76 -7.69 5.64
C LEU A 77 -3.36 -9.01 6.34
N PRO A 78 -3.74 -10.16 5.76
CA PRO A 78 -3.39 -11.47 6.32
C PRO A 78 -1.88 -11.75 6.14
N ARG A 79 -1.38 -12.78 6.83
CA ARG A 79 0.00 -13.22 6.66
C ARG A 79 0.23 -14.00 5.37
N THR A 80 -0.81 -14.68 4.88
CA THR A 80 -0.80 -15.49 3.66
C THR A 80 -1.54 -14.78 2.54
N TYR A 81 -1.03 -14.89 1.33
CA TYR A 81 -1.63 -14.31 0.12
C TYR A 81 -2.54 -15.34 -0.55
N THR A 82 -3.59 -15.75 0.15
CA THR A 82 -4.64 -16.60 -0.40
C THR A 82 -5.98 -15.88 -0.42
N ARG A 83 -6.86 -16.32 -1.30
CA ARG A 83 -8.20 -15.76 -1.42
C ARG A 83 -8.98 -15.86 -0.11
N GLU A 84 -8.93 -17.02 0.55
CA GLU A 84 -9.62 -17.28 1.81
C GLU A 84 -9.12 -16.36 2.92
N ALA A 85 -7.80 -16.18 3.03
CA ALA A 85 -7.20 -15.31 4.02
C ALA A 85 -7.54 -13.83 3.78
N LEU A 86 -7.52 -13.39 2.50
CA LEU A 86 -7.92 -12.04 2.11
C LEU A 86 -9.41 -11.80 2.39
N ALA A 87 -10.29 -12.76 2.07
CA ALA A 87 -11.72 -12.68 2.36
C ALA A 87 -11.99 -12.62 3.87
N ALA A 88 -11.29 -13.44 4.67
CA ALA A 88 -11.44 -13.47 6.13
C ALA A 88 -11.07 -12.15 6.80
N THR A 89 -10.13 -11.40 6.25
CA THR A 89 -9.67 -10.11 6.79
C THR A 89 -10.32 -8.89 6.12
N GLY A 90 -10.98 -9.09 4.98
CA GLY A 90 -11.49 -8.00 4.12
C GLY A 90 -12.44 -7.03 4.83
N ALA A 91 -13.43 -7.56 5.59
CA ALA A 91 -14.36 -6.71 6.32
C ALA A 91 -13.67 -5.82 7.36
N LEU A 92 -12.71 -6.37 8.12
CA LEU A 92 -11.93 -5.59 9.08
C LEU A 92 -11.02 -4.58 8.38
N ASN A 93 -10.37 -4.98 7.29
CA ASN A 93 -9.52 -4.08 6.50
C ASN A 93 -10.31 -2.89 5.96
N ASN A 94 -11.48 -3.14 5.39
CA ASN A 94 -12.36 -2.09 4.89
C ASN A 94 -12.89 -1.20 6.01
N ARG A 95 -13.25 -1.77 7.17
CA ARG A 95 -13.69 -1.00 8.34
C ARG A 95 -12.57 -0.11 8.89
N LEU A 96 -11.33 -0.61 8.99
CA LEU A 96 -10.17 0.17 9.41
C LEU A 96 -9.93 1.38 8.49
N ARG A 97 -10.01 1.17 7.18
CA ARG A 97 -9.76 2.22 6.19
C ARG A 97 -10.93 3.21 6.07
N SER A 98 -12.17 2.78 6.24
CA SER A 98 -13.36 3.65 6.16
C SER A 98 -13.68 4.33 7.49
N GLU A 99 -14.07 3.57 8.52
CA GLU A 99 -14.49 4.09 9.84
C GLU A 99 -13.27 4.61 10.62
N GLY A 100 -12.25 3.77 10.78
CA GLY A 100 -11.03 4.16 11.49
C GLY A 100 -10.34 5.35 10.84
N GLY A 101 -10.17 5.32 9.51
CA GLY A 101 -9.59 6.43 8.75
C GLY A 101 -10.45 7.71 8.82
N ALA A 102 -11.79 7.60 8.85
CA ALA A 102 -12.67 8.75 9.02
C ALA A 102 -12.49 9.39 10.41
N ASN A 103 -12.37 8.59 11.47
CA ASN A 103 -12.12 9.07 12.83
C ASN A 103 -10.77 9.82 12.91
N VAL A 104 -9.72 9.27 12.31
CA VAL A 104 -8.39 9.92 12.29
C VAL A 104 -8.42 11.22 11.48
N LEU A 105 -9.06 11.24 10.31
CA LEU A 105 -9.17 12.43 9.46
C LEU A 105 -9.98 13.54 10.16
N ALA A 106 -11.11 13.20 10.79
CA ALA A 106 -11.93 14.14 11.55
C ALA A 106 -11.17 14.72 12.76
N ALA A 107 -10.42 13.88 13.48
CA ALA A 107 -9.58 14.31 14.59
C ALA A 107 -8.45 15.25 14.12
N ALA A 108 -7.81 14.93 12.99
CA ALA A 108 -6.78 15.77 12.37
C ALA A 108 -7.33 17.14 11.96
N ALA A 109 -8.52 17.19 11.32
CA ALA A 109 -9.18 18.42 10.93
C ALA A 109 -9.54 19.29 12.15
N ALA A 110 -10.06 18.66 13.21
CA ALA A 110 -10.42 19.36 14.46
C ALA A 110 -9.19 19.90 15.21
N ALA A 111 -8.04 19.24 15.08
CA ALA A 111 -6.78 19.66 15.69
C ALA A 111 -5.99 20.69 14.86
N GLY A 112 -6.47 21.06 13.67
CA GLY A 112 -5.79 22.03 12.79
C GLY A 112 -4.52 21.46 12.13
N VAL A 113 -4.47 20.16 11.91
CA VAL A 113 -3.35 19.49 11.22
C VAL A 113 -3.18 20.06 9.82
N ARG A 114 -1.96 20.42 9.47
CA ARG A 114 -1.65 21.02 8.16
C ARG A 114 -1.74 20.02 7.02
N ARG A 115 -1.20 18.81 7.21
CA ARG A 115 -1.05 17.80 6.15
C ARG A 115 -1.50 16.42 6.60
N TYR A 116 -2.18 15.70 5.73
CA TYR A 116 -2.64 14.34 5.97
C TYR A 116 -2.27 13.44 4.78
N LEU A 117 -1.53 12.38 5.05
CA LEU A 117 -1.18 11.36 4.06
C LEU A 117 -2.01 10.11 4.31
N ARG A 118 -2.58 9.53 3.25
CA ARG A 118 -3.31 8.27 3.31
C ARG A 118 -2.73 7.26 2.34
N GLN A 119 -2.53 6.04 2.81
CA GLN A 119 -2.25 4.90 1.95
C GLN A 119 -3.39 4.64 0.98
N SER A 120 -3.07 4.45 -0.29
CA SER A 120 -3.96 4.00 -1.36
C SER A 120 -3.26 2.97 -2.25
N ILE A 121 -3.83 2.62 -3.41
CA ILE A 121 -3.42 1.48 -4.22
C ILE A 121 -3.26 1.90 -5.67
N ALA A 122 -2.15 1.48 -6.33
CA ALA A 122 -1.77 1.88 -7.68
C ALA A 122 -2.26 0.94 -8.79
N PHE A 123 -2.61 -0.32 -8.48
CA PHE A 123 -2.78 -1.38 -9.50
C PHE A 123 -4.21 -1.60 -9.98
N TRP A 124 -5.10 -0.61 -9.82
CA TRP A 124 -6.47 -0.66 -10.33
C TRP A 124 -6.77 0.44 -11.36
N ALA A 125 -5.77 0.89 -12.11
CA ALA A 125 -5.99 1.76 -13.25
C ALA A 125 -6.76 1.03 -14.36
N VAL A 126 -7.53 1.78 -15.16
CA VAL A 126 -8.18 1.20 -16.36
C VAL A 126 -7.15 0.57 -17.29
N PRO A 127 -7.44 -0.61 -17.86
CA PRO A 127 -6.59 -1.22 -18.88
C PRO A 127 -6.31 -0.25 -20.04
N GLY A 128 -5.09 -0.28 -20.57
CA GLY A 128 -4.70 0.61 -21.67
C GLY A 128 -3.22 0.49 -22.00
N ALA A 129 -2.82 1.16 -23.07
CA ALA A 129 -1.42 1.20 -23.51
C ALA A 129 -0.56 2.11 -22.63
N GLY A 130 0.72 1.79 -22.49
CA GLY A 130 1.69 2.55 -21.70
C GLY A 130 1.42 2.53 -20.19
N LEU A 131 2.11 3.38 -19.45
CA LEU A 131 1.93 3.47 -18.00
C LEU A 131 0.76 4.39 -17.63
N ALA A 132 0.02 4.05 -16.58
CA ALA A 132 -0.97 4.94 -15.98
C ALA A 132 -0.27 6.04 -15.17
N ASP A 133 -0.85 7.22 -15.15
CA ASP A 133 -0.47 8.36 -14.32
C ASP A 133 -1.56 8.68 -13.26
N GLU A 134 -1.36 9.74 -12.51
CA GLU A 134 -2.28 10.15 -11.44
C GLU A 134 -3.67 10.59 -11.96
N GLU A 135 -3.78 11.00 -13.22
CA GLU A 135 -5.03 11.41 -13.88
C GLU A 135 -5.77 10.23 -14.51
N THR A 136 -5.11 9.08 -14.66
CA THR A 136 -5.71 7.87 -15.24
C THR A 136 -6.83 7.35 -14.33
N PRO A 137 -8.06 7.16 -14.87
CA PRO A 137 -9.18 6.64 -14.10
C PRO A 137 -8.92 5.24 -13.53
N LEU A 138 -9.60 4.92 -12.42
CA LEU A 138 -9.61 3.55 -11.89
C LEU A 138 -10.64 2.67 -12.62
N ALA A 139 -10.40 1.37 -12.61
CA ALA A 139 -11.10 0.35 -13.39
C ALA A 139 -12.47 -0.02 -12.78
N PHE A 140 -13.46 0.85 -12.90
CA PHE A 140 -14.80 0.67 -12.36
C PHE A 140 -15.64 -0.39 -13.09
N ASP A 141 -15.23 -0.75 -14.30
CA ASP A 141 -15.90 -1.74 -15.17
C ASP A 141 -15.09 -3.04 -15.32
N ALA A 142 -14.09 -3.24 -14.44
CA ALA A 142 -13.31 -4.47 -14.37
C ALA A 142 -14.10 -5.61 -13.70
N SER A 143 -13.41 -6.69 -13.32
CA SER A 143 -14.01 -7.78 -12.55
C SER A 143 -14.67 -7.27 -11.26
N PRO A 144 -15.69 -7.98 -10.73
CA PRO A 144 -16.52 -7.46 -9.65
C PRO A 144 -15.76 -7.00 -8.41
N ALA A 145 -14.72 -7.77 -7.97
CA ALA A 145 -13.95 -7.38 -6.80
C ALA A 145 -13.03 -6.20 -7.10
N VAL A 146 -12.33 -6.19 -8.23
CA VAL A 146 -11.48 -5.05 -8.65
C VAL A 146 -12.32 -3.78 -8.78
N ALA A 147 -13.49 -3.85 -9.40
CA ALA A 147 -14.38 -2.70 -9.55
C ALA A 147 -14.91 -2.17 -8.20
N ALA A 148 -15.26 -3.07 -7.26
CA ALA A 148 -15.69 -2.71 -5.93
C ALA A 148 -14.57 -2.03 -5.13
N ASP A 149 -13.37 -2.60 -5.17
CA ASP A 149 -12.20 -2.07 -4.49
C ASP A 149 -11.75 -0.72 -5.09
N ALA A 150 -11.78 -0.58 -6.42
CA ALA A 150 -11.49 0.68 -7.11
C ALA A 150 -12.46 1.80 -6.67
N ARG A 151 -13.77 1.51 -6.59
CA ARG A 151 -14.76 2.47 -6.07
C ARG A 151 -14.52 2.81 -4.61
N PHE A 152 -14.20 1.81 -3.79
CA PHE A 152 -13.93 1.99 -2.37
C PHE A 152 -12.75 2.94 -2.14
N VAL A 153 -11.61 2.71 -2.79
CA VAL A 153 -10.44 3.60 -2.63
C VAL A 153 -10.68 4.99 -3.19
N THR A 154 -11.40 5.10 -4.32
CA THR A 154 -11.79 6.40 -4.89
C THR A 154 -12.59 7.23 -3.90
N GLU A 155 -13.55 6.63 -3.19
CA GLU A 155 -14.33 7.33 -2.19
C GLU A 155 -13.49 7.79 -0.99
N LEU A 156 -12.51 6.97 -0.57
CA LEU A 156 -11.59 7.35 0.50
C LEU A 156 -10.67 8.51 0.08
N GLU A 157 -10.15 8.48 -1.14
CA GLU A 157 -9.33 9.56 -1.70
C GLU A 157 -10.16 10.84 -1.87
N ARG A 158 -11.38 10.74 -2.41
CA ARG A 158 -12.29 11.87 -2.58
C ARG A 158 -12.59 12.59 -1.25
N ARG A 159 -12.83 11.83 -0.17
CA ARG A 159 -13.03 12.39 1.17
C ARG A 159 -11.80 13.15 1.66
N LEU A 160 -10.63 12.57 1.53
CA LEU A 160 -9.38 13.20 1.93
C LEU A 160 -9.09 14.47 1.13
N LEU A 161 -9.17 14.37 -0.20
CA LEU A 161 -8.88 15.49 -1.11
C LEU A 161 -9.95 16.59 -1.07
N GLY A 162 -11.17 16.25 -0.62
CA GLY A 162 -12.25 17.20 -0.38
C GLY A 162 -12.16 17.99 0.93
N GLU A 163 -11.28 17.58 1.87
CA GLU A 163 -11.12 18.29 3.14
C GLU A 163 -10.35 19.60 2.93
N ALA A 164 -11.08 20.72 2.96
CA ALA A 164 -10.55 22.02 2.54
C ALA A 164 -9.41 22.56 3.45
N LYS A 165 -9.43 22.18 4.73
CA LYS A 165 -8.49 22.69 5.74
C LYS A 165 -7.19 21.91 5.83
N ILE A 166 -7.08 20.78 5.14
CA ILE A 166 -5.94 19.87 5.21
C ILE A 166 -5.31 19.73 3.82
N GLU A 167 -3.99 19.75 3.72
CA GLU A 167 -3.25 19.32 2.53
C GLU A 167 -3.32 17.80 2.43
N GLY A 168 -4.39 17.27 1.83
CA GLY A 168 -4.61 15.82 1.66
C GLY A 168 -3.70 15.24 0.56
N ILE A 169 -3.02 14.14 0.87
CA ILE A 169 -2.16 13.40 -0.06
C ILE A 169 -2.55 11.94 -0.05
N ALA A 170 -2.94 11.40 -1.20
CA ALA A 170 -3.20 9.98 -1.41
C ALA A 170 -1.95 9.31 -2.01
N MET A 171 -1.37 8.36 -1.28
CA MET A 171 -0.18 7.61 -1.67
C MET A 171 -0.63 6.29 -2.29
N ARG A 172 -0.74 6.22 -3.61
CA ARG A 172 -1.06 4.98 -4.33
C ARG A 172 0.21 4.15 -4.50
N TYR A 173 0.34 3.10 -3.71
CA TYR A 173 1.51 2.21 -3.72
C TYR A 173 1.35 1.07 -4.71
N GLY A 174 2.45 0.70 -5.38
CA GLY A 174 2.59 -0.55 -6.12
C GLY A 174 2.58 -1.79 -5.23
N PHE A 175 2.80 -2.97 -5.81
CA PHE A 175 2.90 -4.22 -5.05
C PHE A 175 4.14 -4.21 -4.16
N PHE A 176 3.94 -4.47 -2.88
CA PHE A 176 5.04 -4.47 -1.93
C PHE A 176 5.87 -5.74 -2.00
N TYR A 177 7.19 -5.57 -1.99
CA TYR A 177 8.15 -6.63 -1.78
C TYR A 177 9.16 -6.25 -0.68
N GLY A 178 9.96 -7.23 -0.24
CA GLY A 178 10.94 -7.04 0.82
C GLY A 178 10.43 -7.46 2.21
N PRO A 179 11.13 -7.10 3.29
CA PRO A 179 10.87 -7.59 4.64
C PRO A 179 9.44 -7.36 5.12
N GLY A 180 8.78 -8.40 5.62
CA GLY A 180 7.42 -8.32 6.17
C GLY A 180 6.30 -8.30 5.14
N THR A 181 6.60 -8.52 3.85
CA THR A 181 5.63 -8.61 2.75
C THR A 181 5.44 -10.06 2.28
N TRP A 182 4.50 -10.30 1.36
CA TRP A 182 4.27 -11.61 0.76
C TRP A 182 5.33 -11.98 -0.30
N PHE A 183 5.80 -10.96 -1.05
CA PHE A 183 6.77 -11.11 -2.14
C PHE A 183 8.20 -10.95 -1.61
N ARG A 184 8.75 -12.04 -1.11
CA ARG A 184 10.13 -12.20 -0.67
C ARG A 184 10.54 -13.68 -0.83
N ALA A 185 11.83 -13.98 -0.77
CA ALA A 185 12.32 -15.34 -1.03
C ALA A 185 11.74 -16.39 -0.08
N ASP A 186 11.61 -16.06 1.22
CA ASP A 186 11.00 -16.88 2.27
C ASP A 186 9.55 -16.45 2.58
N GLY A 187 8.92 -15.70 1.70
CA GLY A 187 7.54 -15.23 1.85
C GLY A 187 6.51 -16.23 1.32
N ASP A 188 5.26 -15.93 1.62
CA ASP A 188 4.14 -16.80 1.25
C ASP A 188 4.01 -16.98 -0.28
N VAL A 189 4.18 -15.91 -1.07
CA VAL A 189 4.14 -16.02 -2.55
C VAL A 189 5.34 -16.82 -3.08
N GLY A 190 6.52 -16.67 -2.45
CA GLY A 190 7.69 -17.50 -2.80
C GLY A 190 7.40 -18.99 -2.62
N GLU A 191 6.72 -19.36 -1.54
CA GLU A 191 6.31 -20.75 -1.30
C GLU A 191 5.25 -21.24 -2.30
N GLN A 192 4.23 -20.43 -2.59
CA GLN A 192 3.22 -20.75 -3.60
C GLN A 192 3.83 -20.97 -4.98
N VAL A 193 4.84 -20.16 -5.35
CA VAL A 193 5.57 -20.31 -6.62
C VAL A 193 6.38 -21.62 -6.66
N ARG A 194 7.04 -22.01 -5.55
CA ARG A 194 7.72 -23.33 -5.45
C ARG A 194 6.75 -24.49 -5.60
N GLN A 195 5.53 -24.32 -5.08
CA GLN A 195 4.45 -25.31 -5.17
C GLN A 195 3.68 -25.29 -6.50
N GLN A 196 4.10 -24.46 -7.47
CA GLN A 196 3.44 -24.30 -8.77
C GLN A 196 1.98 -23.82 -8.69
N GLN A 197 1.63 -23.09 -7.62
CA GLN A 197 0.27 -22.56 -7.36
C GLN A 197 0.06 -21.14 -7.88
N PHE A 198 1.07 -20.54 -8.50
CA PHE A 198 1.03 -19.17 -9.01
C PHE A 198 1.27 -19.16 -10.52
N PRO A 199 0.22 -19.36 -11.36
CA PRO A 199 0.38 -19.54 -12.81
C PRO A 199 0.52 -18.22 -13.57
N ILE A 200 1.09 -18.29 -14.77
CA ILE A 200 0.88 -17.30 -15.82
C ILE A 200 -0.47 -17.58 -16.48
N ILE A 201 -1.33 -16.56 -16.58
CA ILE A 201 -2.66 -16.66 -17.19
C ILE A 201 -2.60 -16.05 -18.58
N GLY A 202 -3.08 -16.77 -19.60
CA GLY A 202 -2.95 -16.35 -20.99
C GLY A 202 -1.51 -16.10 -21.38
N GLU A 203 -1.21 -15.00 -22.04
CA GLU A 203 0.14 -14.59 -22.39
C GLU A 203 0.84 -13.78 -21.25
N GLY A 204 0.14 -13.52 -20.14
CA GLY A 204 0.70 -12.83 -18.99
C GLY A 204 1.00 -11.35 -19.22
N GLU A 205 0.17 -10.66 -20.01
CA GLU A 205 0.38 -9.24 -20.39
C GLU A 205 0.12 -8.25 -19.25
N GLY A 206 -0.54 -8.68 -18.18
CA GLY A 206 -0.82 -7.81 -17.03
C GLY A 206 0.46 -7.28 -16.39
N VAL A 207 0.64 -5.97 -16.38
CA VAL A 207 1.86 -5.28 -15.95
C VAL A 207 1.78 -4.94 -14.47
N ALA A 208 2.67 -5.51 -13.66
CA ALA A 208 2.83 -5.17 -12.25
C ALA A 208 3.85 -4.04 -12.05
N SER A 209 3.52 -3.09 -11.19
CA SER A 209 4.46 -2.10 -10.67
C SER A 209 4.80 -2.44 -9.22
N TRP A 210 6.07 -2.57 -8.93
CA TRP A 210 6.60 -3.03 -7.65
C TRP A 210 7.05 -1.86 -6.77
N LEU A 211 7.16 -2.11 -5.48
CA LEU A 211 7.66 -1.12 -4.53
C LEU A 211 8.29 -1.82 -3.33
N HIS A 212 9.56 -1.59 -3.09
CA HIS A 212 10.19 -2.08 -1.86
C HIS A 212 9.58 -1.39 -0.64
N ILE A 213 9.35 -2.16 0.43
CA ILE A 213 8.66 -1.65 1.63
C ILE A 213 9.40 -0.48 2.29
N GLU A 214 10.73 -0.46 2.24
CA GLU A 214 11.52 0.66 2.74
C GLU A 214 11.46 1.88 1.82
N ASP A 215 11.37 1.69 0.50
CA ASP A 215 11.21 2.79 -0.46
C ASP A 215 9.82 3.43 -0.32
N ALA A 216 8.79 2.62 0.01
CA ALA A 216 7.49 3.15 0.40
C ALA A 216 7.58 4.07 1.62
N ALA A 217 8.37 3.67 2.63
CA ALA A 217 8.60 4.48 3.82
C ALA A 217 9.37 5.77 3.48
N ILE A 218 10.40 5.69 2.65
CA ILE A 218 11.20 6.85 2.20
C ILE A 218 10.32 7.84 1.43
N ALA A 219 9.52 7.35 0.47
CA ALA A 219 8.60 8.18 -0.31
C ALA A 219 7.54 8.83 0.57
N THR A 220 7.01 8.10 1.57
CA THR A 220 6.01 8.63 2.49
C THR A 220 6.59 9.71 3.40
N ALA A 221 7.81 9.52 3.92
CA ALA A 221 8.50 10.55 4.70
C ALA A 221 8.80 11.80 3.85
N ALA A 222 9.24 11.62 2.60
CA ALA A 222 9.44 12.73 1.67
C ALA A 222 8.13 13.46 1.35
N ALA A 223 7.01 12.75 1.15
CA ALA A 223 5.71 13.37 0.92
C ALA A 223 5.20 14.15 2.15
N ALA A 224 5.54 13.71 3.36
CA ALA A 224 5.23 14.47 4.59
C ALA A 224 5.94 15.83 4.63
N GLU A 225 7.14 15.92 4.05
CA GLU A 225 7.95 17.15 3.98
C GLU A 225 7.64 18.00 2.75
N LEU A 226 7.67 17.40 1.57
CA LEU A 226 7.74 18.08 0.27
C LEU A 226 6.43 18.00 -0.54
N GLY A 227 5.56 17.01 -0.23
CA GLY A 227 4.40 16.72 -1.07
C GLY A 227 3.40 17.88 -1.15
N ASN A 228 2.71 17.96 -2.27
CA ASN A 228 1.58 18.86 -2.50
C ASN A 228 0.26 18.06 -2.41
N ARG A 229 -0.86 18.76 -2.15
CA ARG A 229 -2.19 18.15 -2.21
C ARG A 229 -2.39 17.38 -3.51
N GLY A 230 -2.91 16.15 -3.42
CA GLY A 230 -3.24 15.33 -4.58
C GLY A 230 -2.86 13.87 -4.44
N VAL A 231 -2.84 13.17 -5.56
CA VAL A 231 -2.46 11.76 -5.66
C VAL A 231 -0.99 11.66 -6.07
N TYR A 232 -0.30 10.65 -5.55
CA TYR A 232 1.04 10.23 -5.98
C TYR A 232 1.06 8.73 -6.24
N LEU A 233 1.55 8.33 -7.38
CA LEU A 233 1.86 6.94 -7.71
C LEU A 233 3.28 6.63 -7.26
N ILE A 234 3.41 5.66 -6.34
CA ILE A 234 4.69 5.28 -5.75
C ILE A 234 5.00 3.84 -6.14
N ALA A 235 5.92 3.69 -7.06
CA ALA A 235 6.40 2.40 -7.58
C ALA A 235 7.86 2.51 -7.98
N ASP A 236 8.52 1.38 -8.21
CA ASP A 236 9.87 1.36 -8.78
C ASP A 236 9.88 1.76 -10.27
N ASP A 237 11.06 1.71 -10.87
CA ASP A 237 11.29 2.08 -12.27
C ASP A 237 11.10 0.90 -13.24
N GLN A 238 10.61 -0.25 -12.78
CA GLN A 238 10.60 -1.51 -13.52
C GLN A 238 9.21 -2.16 -13.55
N PRO A 239 8.18 -1.47 -14.11
CA PRO A 239 6.90 -2.11 -14.36
C PRO A 239 7.08 -3.22 -15.38
N LEU A 240 6.69 -4.45 -15.03
CA LEU A 240 6.92 -5.65 -15.84
C LEU A 240 5.64 -6.46 -16.04
N PRO A 241 5.42 -7.04 -17.23
CA PRO A 241 4.33 -7.98 -17.46
C PRO A 241 4.57 -9.27 -16.66
N ARG A 242 3.48 -9.97 -16.36
CA ARG A 242 3.53 -11.21 -15.57
C ARG A 242 4.40 -12.28 -16.22
N SER A 243 4.39 -12.35 -17.55
CA SER A 243 5.25 -13.23 -18.37
C SER A 243 6.76 -12.99 -18.17
N GLU A 244 7.16 -11.81 -17.68
CA GLU A 244 8.55 -11.48 -17.43
C GLU A 244 8.92 -11.56 -15.95
N TRP A 245 8.14 -10.88 -15.06
CA TRP A 245 8.52 -10.83 -13.65
C TRP A 245 8.35 -12.17 -12.93
N LEU A 246 7.34 -12.97 -13.27
CA LEU A 246 7.08 -14.22 -12.53
C LEU A 246 8.12 -15.31 -12.80
N PRO A 247 8.61 -15.55 -14.04
CA PRO A 247 9.73 -16.45 -14.26
C PRO A 247 11.04 -16.00 -13.59
N THR A 248 11.33 -14.69 -13.55
CA THR A 248 12.51 -14.19 -12.84
C THR A 248 12.37 -14.35 -11.33
N PHE A 249 11.19 -14.05 -10.78
CA PHE A 249 10.89 -14.31 -9.37
C PHE A 249 10.98 -15.79 -9.02
N ALA A 250 10.45 -16.69 -9.88
CA ALA A 250 10.57 -18.13 -9.67
C ALA A 250 12.04 -18.60 -9.58
N ARG A 251 12.89 -18.14 -10.50
CA ARG A 251 14.34 -18.44 -10.44
C ARG A 251 14.96 -17.93 -9.13
N TRP A 252 14.64 -16.69 -8.75
CA TRP A 252 15.16 -16.06 -7.52
C TRP A 252 14.79 -16.83 -6.25
N VAL A 253 13.59 -17.40 -6.18
CA VAL A 253 13.16 -18.21 -5.04
C VAL A 253 13.56 -19.70 -5.17
N GLY A 254 14.26 -20.09 -6.22
CA GLY A 254 14.67 -21.48 -6.46
C GLY A 254 13.53 -22.41 -6.86
N ALA A 255 12.51 -21.87 -7.54
CA ALA A 255 11.34 -22.64 -8.01
C ALA A 255 11.50 -23.09 -9.48
N PRO A 256 10.79 -24.14 -9.90
CA PRO A 256 10.62 -24.45 -11.32
C PRO A 256 9.93 -23.31 -12.07
N PRO A 257 10.00 -23.28 -13.43
CA PRO A 257 9.24 -22.33 -14.24
C PRO A 257 7.74 -22.36 -13.87
N PRO A 258 7.08 -21.17 -13.77
CA PRO A 258 5.66 -21.14 -13.41
C PRO A 258 4.80 -21.86 -14.44
N PRO A 259 3.70 -22.53 -14.01
CA PRO A 259 2.76 -23.15 -14.94
C PRO A 259 2.00 -22.10 -15.74
N HIS A 260 1.54 -22.46 -16.93
CA HIS A 260 0.66 -21.65 -17.76
C HIS A 260 -0.75 -22.24 -17.73
N ILE A 261 -1.75 -21.37 -17.62
CA ILE A 261 -3.16 -21.73 -17.77
C ILE A 261 -3.84 -20.80 -18.78
N SER A 262 -4.83 -21.30 -19.49
CA SER A 262 -5.62 -20.48 -20.40
C SER A 262 -6.49 -19.49 -19.63
N VAL A 263 -6.88 -18.36 -20.27
CA VAL A 263 -7.88 -17.43 -19.71
C VAL A 263 -9.20 -18.16 -19.42
N GLU A 264 -9.60 -19.10 -20.29
CA GLU A 264 -10.82 -19.89 -20.12
C GLU A 264 -10.77 -20.78 -18.87
N ASP A 265 -9.64 -21.45 -18.61
CA ASP A 265 -9.47 -22.27 -17.42
C ASP A 265 -9.40 -21.41 -16.15
N ALA A 266 -8.73 -20.27 -16.20
CA ALA A 266 -8.71 -19.31 -15.10
C ALA A 266 -10.14 -18.86 -14.74
N LEU A 267 -10.97 -18.52 -15.73
CA LEU A 267 -12.35 -18.05 -15.51
C LEU A 267 -13.27 -19.11 -14.88
N ARG A 268 -12.93 -20.42 -15.00
CA ARG A 268 -13.68 -21.51 -14.35
C ARG A 268 -13.39 -21.63 -12.85
N THR A 269 -12.33 -21.00 -12.38
CA THR A 269 -11.98 -21.02 -10.96
C THR A 269 -12.75 -19.94 -10.18
N GLU A 270 -12.92 -20.16 -8.90
CA GLU A 270 -13.48 -19.14 -8.02
C GLU A 270 -12.54 -17.92 -7.95
N GLY A 271 -13.04 -16.71 -8.26
CA GLY A 271 -12.22 -15.49 -8.37
C GLY A 271 -11.43 -15.38 -9.67
N GLY A 272 -11.70 -16.26 -10.64
CA GLY A 272 -10.99 -16.30 -11.91
C GLY A 272 -11.04 -14.98 -12.69
N ALA A 273 -12.14 -14.25 -12.62
CA ALA A 273 -12.26 -12.95 -13.27
C ALA A 273 -11.23 -11.93 -12.72
N ASP A 274 -11.02 -11.91 -11.41
CA ASP A 274 -10.00 -11.05 -10.79
C ASP A 274 -8.60 -11.53 -11.15
N ALA A 275 -8.36 -12.85 -11.14
CA ALA A 275 -7.08 -13.43 -11.54
C ALA A 275 -6.75 -13.10 -13.01
N VAL A 276 -7.73 -13.12 -13.90
CA VAL A 276 -7.58 -12.70 -15.31
C VAL A 276 -7.26 -11.22 -15.40
N PHE A 277 -7.94 -10.35 -14.65
CA PHE A 277 -7.60 -8.93 -14.63
C PHE A 277 -6.12 -8.71 -14.24
N TYR A 278 -5.68 -9.29 -13.14
CA TYR A 278 -4.27 -9.16 -12.70
C TYR A 278 -3.28 -9.84 -13.64
N GLY A 279 -3.67 -10.93 -14.29
CA GLY A 279 -2.80 -11.70 -15.19
C GLY A 279 -2.64 -11.09 -16.58
N THR A 280 -3.66 -10.40 -17.10
CA THR A 280 -3.72 -10.03 -18.53
C THR A 280 -4.10 -8.57 -18.78
N GLN A 281 -4.73 -7.87 -17.83
CA GLN A 281 -5.31 -6.54 -18.07
C GLN A 281 -4.72 -5.45 -17.18
N MET A 282 -4.09 -5.82 -16.06
CA MET A 282 -3.50 -4.86 -15.13
C MET A 282 -2.49 -3.98 -15.84
N ARG A 283 -2.58 -2.67 -15.60
CA ARG A 283 -1.73 -1.65 -16.22
C ARG A 283 -0.68 -1.17 -15.22
N GLY A 284 0.58 -1.13 -15.65
CA GLY A 284 1.66 -0.55 -14.87
C GLY A 284 1.50 0.97 -14.69
N VAL A 285 2.16 1.53 -13.68
CA VAL A 285 2.05 2.96 -13.33
C VAL A 285 3.37 3.69 -13.46
N SER A 286 3.28 5.00 -13.70
CA SER A 286 4.42 5.91 -13.78
C SER A 286 4.68 6.55 -12.41
N ASN A 287 5.92 6.54 -11.94
CA ASN A 287 6.36 7.24 -10.74
C ASN A 287 6.95 8.64 -11.03
N ALA A 288 6.77 9.16 -12.24
CA ALA A 288 7.42 10.39 -12.71
C ALA A 288 7.09 11.61 -11.82
N LYS A 289 5.86 11.72 -11.31
CA LYS A 289 5.48 12.79 -10.38
C LYS A 289 6.20 12.66 -9.04
N ALA A 290 6.27 11.45 -8.49
CA ALA A 290 6.96 11.19 -7.23
C ALA A 290 8.47 11.51 -7.35
N LYS A 291 9.11 11.14 -8.46
CA LYS A 291 10.52 11.49 -8.73
C LYS A 291 10.72 13.00 -8.79
N ARG A 292 9.87 13.71 -9.50
CA ARG A 292 9.97 15.17 -9.68
C ARG A 292 9.69 15.96 -8.40
N GLU A 293 8.65 15.58 -7.64
CA GLU A 293 8.13 16.39 -6.54
C GLU A 293 8.59 15.93 -5.15
N LEU A 294 8.92 14.64 -5.00
CA LEU A 294 9.36 14.06 -3.73
C LEU A 294 10.86 13.69 -3.73
N ASN A 295 11.57 13.94 -4.83
CA ASN A 295 12.94 13.46 -5.03
C ASN A 295 13.06 11.95 -4.77
N PHE A 296 12.07 11.19 -5.26
CA PHE A 296 11.97 9.75 -5.03
C PHE A 296 12.91 8.99 -5.98
N HIS A 297 13.77 8.16 -5.43
CA HIS A 297 14.71 7.31 -6.16
C HIS A 297 14.57 5.88 -5.67
N PRO A 298 13.69 5.07 -6.32
CA PRO A 298 13.49 3.69 -5.91
C PRO A 298 14.71 2.82 -6.23
N ARG A 299 14.92 1.79 -5.41
CA ARG A 299 15.90 0.75 -5.70
C ARG A 299 15.46 -0.10 -6.88
N LYS A 300 16.41 -0.82 -7.48
CA LYS A 300 16.10 -1.84 -8.47
C LYS A 300 15.39 -3.03 -7.84
N LEU A 301 14.55 -3.67 -8.63
CA LEU A 301 13.82 -4.87 -8.24
C LEU A 301 14.78 -6.04 -7.99
N GLU A 302 14.76 -6.60 -6.77
CA GLU A 302 15.80 -7.55 -6.28
C GLU A 302 15.95 -8.81 -7.13
N TRP A 303 14.86 -9.32 -7.72
CA TRP A 303 14.92 -10.58 -8.49
C TRP A 303 15.22 -10.43 -9.97
N LEU A 304 15.43 -9.22 -10.47
CA LEU A 304 15.82 -9.02 -11.87
C LEU A 304 17.28 -9.34 -12.11
N ASP A 305 18.14 -9.12 -11.12
CA ASP A 305 19.57 -9.40 -11.21
C ASP A 305 19.92 -10.85 -10.79
N ALA A 306 18.93 -11.66 -10.42
CA ALA A 306 19.09 -13.07 -10.10
C ALA A 306 19.15 -13.90 -11.41
N ALA A 307 20.28 -13.84 -12.09
CA ALA A 307 20.59 -14.66 -13.27
C ALA A 307 21.08 -16.05 -12.89
#